data_02e83be7b65804176a283a494e3a3e41
#
_entry.id   02e83be7b65804176a283a494e3a3e41
#
_cell.length_a   1.000
_cell.length_b   1.000
_cell.length_c   1.000
_cell.angle_alpha   90.00
_cell.angle_beta   90.00
_cell.angle_gamma   90.00
#
_symmetry.space_group_name_H-M   'P 1'
#
loop_
_entity.id
_entity.type
_entity.pdbx_description
1 polymer ?
#
loop_
_entity_poly.entity_id
_entity_poly.type
_entity_poly.pdbx_seq_one_letter_code
_entity_poly.pdbx_strand_id
1 'polypeptide(L)'
;IHEIAPYITITNHASSPFPIVCSLEWIESLDPEDRALIEEGVALACEQQREEERANEMEYIERFKEEGATVEELTDEEVAAFKEAVQPVYDDLRAQIGDDLMDRWLATVPQS
;
A
#
# COMPACT_ATOMS: atom_id res chain seq x y z
N ILE A 1 10.93 10.26 13.79
CA ILE A 1 10.39 9.08 14.56
C ILE A 1 11.55 8.27 15.14
N HIS A 2 12.59 7.96 14.37
CA HIS A 2 13.75 7.14 14.76
C HIS A 2 14.53 7.71 15.99
N GLU A 3 14.51 9.01 16.22
CA GLU A 3 15.11 9.64 17.41
C GLU A 3 14.42 9.20 18.71
N ILE A 4 13.16 8.82 18.65
CA ILE A 4 12.34 8.40 19.79
C ILE A 4 12.15 6.89 19.83
N ALA A 5 12.00 6.26 18.65
CA ALA A 5 11.81 4.84 18.46
C ALA A 5 12.87 4.30 17.48
N PRO A 6 14.08 3.96 17.98
CA PRO A 6 15.20 3.60 17.13
C PRO A 6 15.14 2.17 16.58
N TYR A 7 14.15 1.38 16.95
CA TYR A 7 13.94 0.02 16.44
C TYR A 7 12.77 0.04 15.46
N ILE A 8 13.05 -0.31 14.23
CA ILE A 8 12.09 -0.31 13.11
C ILE A 8 12.04 -1.72 12.53
N THR A 9 10.87 -2.30 12.45
CA THR A 9 10.66 -3.59 11.78
C THR A 9 9.82 -3.37 10.53
N ILE A 10 10.34 -3.79 9.38
CA ILE A 10 9.64 -3.70 8.10
C ILE A 10 8.71 -4.91 7.98
N THR A 11 7.45 -4.68 8.27
CA THR A 11 6.43 -5.75 8.29
C THR A 11 5.64 -5.87 7.00
N ASN A 12 5.62 -4.83 6.17
CA ASN A 12 4.84 -4.74 4.92
C ASN A 12 3.36 -5.19 5.08
N HIS A 13 2.78 -4.92 6.25
CA HIS A 13 1.47 -5.42 6.65
C HIS A 13 0.29 -4.65 6.08
N ALA A 14 0.52 -3.46 5.52
CA ALA A 14 -0.54 -2.61 5.01
C ALA A 14 -0.16 -1.97 3.67
N SER A 15 -1.15 -1.83 2.81
CA SER A 15 -1.07 -1.03 1.59
C SER A 15 -2.17 0.03 1.64
N SER A 16 -1.82 1.28 1.36
CA SER A 16 -2.77 2.40 1.39
C SER A 16 -2.91 3.01 0.00
N PRO A 17 -3.82 2.50 -0.83
CA PRO A 17 -4.10 3.12 -2.12
C PRO A 17 -4.76 4.49 -1.93
N PHE A 18 -4.26 5.49 -2.62
CA PHE A 18 -4.83 6.84 -2.66
C PHE A 18 -5.44 7.09 -4.03
N PRO A 19 -6.77 6.92 -4.20
CA PRO A 19 -7.42 7.17 -5.46
C PRO A 19 -7.52 8.67 -5.74
N ILE A 20 -7.22 9.06 -6.97
CA ILE A 20 -7.54 10.39 -7.46
C ILE A 20 -8.99 10.35 -7.95
N VAL A 21 -9.84 11.19 -7.38
CA VAL A 21 -11.25 11.22 -7.70
C VAL A 21 -11.67 12.63 -8.13
N CYS A 22 -12.65 12.72 -9.05
CA CYS A 22 -13.27 13.97 -9.45
C CYS A 22 -14.77 13.79 -9.59
N SER A 23 -15.50 14.91 -9.70
CA SER A 23 -16.93 14.88 -10.03
C SER A 23 -17.14 14.33 -11.44
N LEU A 24 -18.06 13.37 -11.58
CA LEU A 24 -18.44 12.83 -12.89
C LEU A 24 -19.03 13.95 -13.77
N GLU A 25 -19.92 14.77 -13.22
CA GLU A 25 -20.51 15.90 -13.92
C GLU A 25 -19.45 16.88 -14.44
N TRP A 26 -18.42 17.14 -13.61
CA TRP A 26 -17.33 18.02 -14.02
C TRP A 26 -16.51 17.43 -15.18
N ILE A 27 -16.06 16.20 -15.09
CA ILE A 27 -15.22 15.58 -16.13
C ILE A 27 -15.99 15.37 -17.44
N GLU A 28 -17.31 15.15 -17.37
CA GLU A 28 -18.18 15.04 -18.54
C GLU A 28 -18.52 16.39 -19.17
N SER A 29 -18.38 17.49 -18.42
CA SER A 29 -18.60 18.85 -18.94
C SER A 29 -17.44 19.42 -19.73
N LEU A 30 -16.28 18.77 -19.68
CA LEU A 30 -15.08 19.20 -20.40
C LEU A 30 -15.15 18.86 -21.89
N ASP A 31 -14.49 19.67 -22.70
CA ASP A 31 -14.25 19.32 -24.09
C ASP A 31 -13.42 18.02 -24.18
N PRO A 32 -13.62 17.17 -25.21
CA PRO A 32 -12.94 15.89 -25.35
C PRO A 32 -11.40 16.00 -25.30
N GLU A 33 -10.84 17.08 -25.83
CA GLU A 33 -9.39 17.32 -25.82
C GLU A 33 -8.89 17.63 -24.41
N ASP A 34 -9.58 18.47 -23.66
CA ASP A 34 -9.24 18.82 -22.28
C ASP A 34 -9.38 17.61 -21.36
N ARG A 35 -10.45 16.83 -21.54
CA ARG A 35 -10.63 15.58 -20.82
C ARG A 35 -9.49 14.60 -21.05
N ALA A 36 -9.09 14.39 -22.31
CA ALA A 36 -7.99 13.50 -22.65
C ALA A 36 -6.65 13.95 -22.02
N LEU A 37 -6.37 15.26 -22.01
CA LEU A 37 -5.18 15.82 -21.37
C LEU A 37 -5.16 15.56 -19.85
N ILE A 38 -6.31 15.70 -19.18
CA ILE A 38 -6.43 15.44 -17.75
C ILE A 38 -6.22 13.94 -17.46
N GLU A 39 -6.87 13.05 -18.21
CA GLU A 39 -6.73 11.60 -18.07
C GLU A 39 -5.28 11.16 -18.28
N GLU A 40 -4.60 11.68 -19.30
CA GLU A 40 -3.18 11.42 -19.56
C GLU A 40 -2.29 11.96 -18.45
N GLY A 41 -2.51 13.22 -18.02
CA GLY A 41 -1.73 13.85 -16.96
C GLY A 41 -1.84 13.11 -15.63
N VAL A 42 -3.04 12.65 -15.27
CA VAL A 42 -3.27 11.84 -14.06
C VAL A 42 -2.56 10.48 -14.17
N ALA A 43 -2.63 9.82 -15.33
CA ALA A 43 -1.95 8.55 -15.54
C ALA A 43 -0.42 8.69 -15.37
N LEU A 44 0.18 9.69 -16.00
CA LEU A 44 1.61 9.99 -15.90
C LEU A 44 2.02 10.34 -14.46
N ALA A 45 1.24 11.19 -13.77
CA ALA A 45 1.50 11.56 -12.39
C ALA A 45 1.44 10.35 -11.45
N CYS A 46 0.48 9.43 -11.64
CA CYS A 46 0.39 8.20 -10.86
C CYS A 46 1.57 7.25 -11.12
N GLU A 47 2.06 7.18 -12.36
CA GLU A 47 3.22 6.36 -12.71
C GLU A 47 4.49 6.91 -12.05
N GLN A 48 4.74 8.21 -12.22
CA GLN A 48 5.89 8.89 -11.63
C GLN A 48 5.88 8.79 -10.10
N GLN A 49 4.73 9.00 -9.46
CA GLN A 49 4.60 8.90 -8.00
C GLN A 49 4.97 7.51 -7.50
N ARG A 50 4.54 6.43 -8.18
CA ARG A 50 4.89 5.06 -7.77
C ARG A 50 6.39 4.77 -7.91
N GLU A 51 7.05 5.33 -8.91
CA GLU A 51 8.51 5.20 -9.09
C GLU A 51 9.26 5.94 -8.00
N GLU A 52 8.87 7.18 -7.72
CA GLU A 52 9.47 8.01 -6.68
C GLU A 52 9.28 7.41 -5.28
N GLU A 53 8.09 6.88 -4.96
CA GLU A 53 7.82 6.24 -3.66
C GLU A 53 8.72 5.02 -3.43
N ARG A 54 8.88 4.17 -4.44
CA ARG A 54 9.79 3.01 -4.32
C ARG A 54 11.24 3.42 -4.12
N ALA A 55 11.68 4.47 -4.81
CA ALA A 55 13.03 5.00 -4.65
C ALA A 55 13.22 5.62 -3.26
N ASN A 56 12.26 6.40 -2.80
CA ASN A 56 12.28 7.05 -1.50
C ASN A 56 12.24 6.06 -0.34
N GLU A 57 11.48 4.97 -0.45
CA GLU A 57 11.40 3.94 0.59
C GLU A 57 12.79 3.35 0.90
N MET A 58 13.53 2.98 -0.15
CA MET A 58 14.89 2.46 0.01
C MET A 58 15.85 3.49 0.60
N GLU A 59 15.76 4.74 0.13
CA GLU A 59 16.59 5.84 0.63
C GLU A 59 16.31 6.11 2.12
N TYR A 60 15.05 6.11 2.55
CA TYR A 60 14.69 6.30 3.95
C TYR A 60 15.18 5.17 4.85
N ILE A 61 15.13 3.93 4.40
CA ILE A 61 15.67 2.78 5.15
C ILE A 61 17.18 2.96 5.40
N GLU A 62 17.94 3.29 4.37
CA GLU A 62 19.39 3.51 4.52
C GLU A 62 19.68 4.73 5.41
N ARG A 63 18.95 5.81 5.23
CA ARG A 63 19.08 7.00 6.07
C ARG A 63 18.78 6.72 7.53
N PHE A 64 17.76 5.94 7.86
CA PHE A 64 17.49 5.56 9.25
C PHE A 64 18.63 4.76 9.85
N LYS A 65 19.24 3.86 9.11
CA LYS A 65 20.43 3.10 9.55
C LYS A 65 21.63 4.02 9.79
N GLU A 66 21.89 4.96 8.88
CA GLU A 66 22.96 5.95 9.03
C GLU A 66 22.77 6.86 10.24
N GLU A 67 21.53 7.21 10.56
CA GLU A 67 21.16 8.01 11.73
C GLU A 67 21.08 7.19 13.03
N GLY A 68 21.48 5.90 13.00
CA GLY A 68 21.66 5.03 14.16
C GLY A 68 20.43 4.20 14.54
N ALA A 69 19.40 4.13 13.68
CA ALA A 69 18.29 3.21 13.89
C ALA A 69 18.69 1.76 13.54
N THR A 70 18.12 0.82 14.26
CA THR A 70 18.15 -0.59 13.92
C THR A 70 16.95 -0.90 13.05
N VAL A 71 17.17 -1.24 11.80
CA VAL A 71 16.10 -1.61 10.85
C VAL A 71 16.23 -3.09 10.53
N GLU A 72 15.16 -3.83 10.80
CA GLU A 72 15.07 -5.27 10.60
C GLU A 72 13.96 -5.59 9.60
N GLU A 73 14.23 -6.51 8.69
CA GLU A 73 13.25 -7.10 7.80
C GLU A 73 12.83 -8.46 8.35
N LEU A 74 11.54 -8.79 8.25
CA LEU A 74 11.04 -10.07 8.69
C LEU A 74 11.48 -11.18 7.73
N THR A 75 11.90 -12.30 8.31
CA THR A 75 12.10 -13.56 7.58
C THR A 75 10.76 -14.15 7.14
N ASP A 76 10.77 -15.06 6.17
CA ASP A 76 9.57 -15.78 5.73
C ASP A 76 8.89 -16.54 6.88
N GLU A 77 9.65 -17.08 7.82
CA GLU A 77 9.14 -17.78 9.00
C GLU A 77 8.40 -16.81 9.95
N GLU A 78 8.96 -15.61 10.15
CA GLU A 78 8.33 -14.58 10.99
C GLU A 78 7.06 -14.03 10.32
N VAL A 79 7.08 -13.80 9.01
CA VAL A 79 5.89 -13.42 8.25
C VAL A 79 4.80 -14.50 8.36
N ALA A 80 5.17 -15.79 8.27
CA ALA A 80 4.23 -16.88 8.44
C ALA A 80 3.62 -16.92 9.85
N ALA A 81 4.42 -16.66 10.88
CA ALA A 81 3.94 -16.57 12.27
C ALA A 81 2.96 -15.40 12.46
N PHE A 82 3.22 -14.23 11.85
CA PHE A 82 2.27 -13.11 11.84
C PHE A 82 0.97 -13.49 11.12
N LYS A 83 1.05 -14.13 9.96
CA LYS A 83 -0.13 -14.60 9.21
C LYS A 83 -0.97 -15.56 10.02
N GLU A 84 -0.35 -16.48 10.75
CA GLU A 84 -1.06 -17.43 11.63
C GLU A 84 -1.75 -16.70 12.80
N ALA A 85 -1.05 -15.77 13.43
CA ALA A 85 -1.58 -15.02 14.57
C ALA A 85 -2.80 -14.16 14.23
N VAL A 86 -2.93 -13.70 12.98
CA VAL A 86 -4.07 -12.84 12.55
C VAL A 86 -5.24 -13.63 11.95
N GLN A 87 -5.15 -14.97 11.84
CA GLN A 87 -6.26 -15.77 11.30
C GLN A 87 -7.62 -15.52 11.97
N PRO A 88 -7.73 -15.35 13.31
CA PRO A 88 -9.01 -15.04 13.94
C PRO A 88 -9.65 -13.74 13.44
N VAL A 89 -8.83 -12.76 13.00
CA VAL A 89 -9.32 -11.49 12.41
C VAL A 89 -10.04 -11.76 11.09
N TYR A 90 -9.54 -12.69 10.28
CA TYR A 90 -10.18 -13.06 9.02
C TYR A 90 -11.53 -13.74 9.25
N ASP A 91 -11.64 -14.57 10.29
CA ASP A 91 -12.91 -15.22 10.66
C ASP A 91 -13.95 -14.18 11.11
N ASP A 92 -13.52 -13.20 11.92
CA ASP A 92 -14.38 -12.09 12.37
C ASP A 92 -14.82 -11.20 11.20
N LEU A 93 -13.91 -10.89 10.28
CA LEU A 93 -14.22 -10.12 9.09
C LEU A 93 -15.17 -10.87 8.15
N ARG A 94 -14.95 -12.16 7.95
CA ARG A 94 -15.81 -13.02 7.14
C ARG A 94 -17.27 -12.99 7.64
N ALA A 95 -17.46 -13.00 8.95
CA ALA A 95 -18.80 -12.88 9.55
C ALA A 95 -19.47 -11.52 9.27
N GLN A 96 -18.69 -10.46 9.06
CA GLN A 96 -19.19 -9.09 8.83
C GLN A 96 -19.42 -8.78 7.36
N ILE A 97 -18.51 -9.18 6.46
CA ILE A 97 -18.55 -8.82 5.04
C ILE A 97 -19.07 -9.92 4.13
N GLY A 98 -19.21 -11.13 4.63
CA GLY A 98 -19.69 -12.32 3.92
C GLY A 98 -18.58 -13.10 3.20
N ASP A 99 -18.86 -14.38 2.94
CA ASP A 99 -17.90 -15.32 2.36
C ASP A 99 -17.46 -14.91 0.96
N ASP A 100 -18.38 -14.50 0.08
CA ASP A 100 -18.07 -14.16 -1.31
C ASP A 100 -17.03 -13.04 -1.42
N LEU A 101 -17.21 -11.96 -0.66
CA LEU A 101 -16.27 -10.84 -0.69
C LEU A 101 -14.93 -11.23 -0.09
N MET A 102 -14.94 -11.99 0.99
CA MET A 102 -13.71 -12.45 1.64
C MET A 102 -12.92 -13.39 0.74
N ASP A 103 -13.56 -14.34 0.07
CA ASP A 103 -12.92 -15.30 -0.82
C ASP A 103 -12.33 -14.61 -2.06
N ARG A 104 -13.06 -13.64 -2.62
CA ARG A 104 -12.55 -12.80 -3.73
C ARG A 104 -11.33 -12.00 -3.32
N TRP A 105 -11.33 -11.43 -2.12
CA TRP A 105 -10.18 -10.67 -1.61
C TRP A 105 -8.98 -11.60 -1.38
N LEU A 106 -9.17 -12.71 -0.71
CA LEU A 106 -8.10 -13.69 -0.46
C LEU A 106 -7.49 -14.25 -1.75
N ALA A 107 -8.29 -14.40 -2.81
CA ALA A 107 -7.80 -14.83 -4.12
C ALA A 107 -6.83 -13.82 -4.78
N THR A 108 -6.83 -12.55 -4.34
CA THR A 108 -5.90 -11.52 -4.84
C THR A 108 -4.60 -11.44 -4.03
N VAL A 109 -4.55 -12.07 -2.85
CA VAL A 109 -3.36 -12.07 -2.00
C VAL A 109 -2.34 -13.06 -2.56
N PRO A 110 -1.07 -12.64 -2.78
CA PRO A 110 -0.03 -13.54 -3.22
C PRO A 110 0.13 -14.72 -2.26
N GLN A 111 0.20 -15.93 -2.81
CA GLN A 111 0.39 -17.17 -2.05
C GLN A 111 1.89 -17.44 -1.85
N SER A 112 2.64 -16.45 -1.39
CA SER A 112 4.07 -16.59 -1.07
C SER A 112 4.27 -17.09 0.33
#